data_7ed47827f821d3663280b83764b94c9f
#
_entry.id   7ed47827f821d3663280b83764b94c9f
#
_cell.length_a   1.000
_cell.length_b   1.000
_cell.length_c   1.000
_cell.angle_alpha   90.00
_cell.angle_beta   90.00
_cell.angle_gamma   90.00
#
_symmetry.space_group_name_H-M   'P 1'
#
loop_
_entity.id
_entity.type
_entity.pdbx_description
1 polymer ?
#
loop_
_entity_poly.entity_id
_entity_poly.type
_entity_poly.pdbx_seq_one_letter_code
_entity_poly.pdbx_strand_id
1 'polypeptide(L)'
;MLFGIVFHANAAEHAGGMNVPSIKSDAVMTGLENPWDMAFLPDGTMFFTEKCKGLSVRTSSGSVNKLYGMKDTKGYNAAGKDLFCDGQAGMLGVVADRDFDKNRTLYVYSTSTKYHGSGCKTNFEKCDGNIVMRFKVSSDLKKVSDRTDIVKDIQYKPFESNQPFGGPGAHNGGRLRIGPGGYLWVAGGDRHRGVCPQDGKLLCGKVL
;
A
#
# COMPACT_ATOMS: atom_id res chain seq x y z
N MET A 1 21.12 -30.19 12.47
CA MET A 1 19.76 -30.47 12.95
C MET A 1 19.19 -29.16 13.50
N LEU A 2 18.43 -28.39 12.68
CA LEU A 2 17.82 -27.13 13.11
C LEU A 2 16.39 -27.45 13.55
N PHE A 3 16.11 -27.26 14.82
CA PHE A 3 14.75 -27.31 15.35
C PHE A 3 13.99 -26.05 14.97
N GLY A 4 13.01 -26.19 14.10
CA GLY A 4 12.04 -25.12 13.82
C GLY A 4 11.07 -25.00 15.01
N ILE A 5 11.08 -23.85 15.67
CA ILE A 5 10.08 -23.50 16.71
C ILE A 5 8.81 -23.09 15.99
N VAL A 6 7.79 -23.93 16.06
CA VAL A 6 6.44 -23.60 15.60
C VAL A 6 5.75 -22.82 16.72
N PHE A 7 5.54 -21.52 16.52
CA PHE A 7 4.70 -20.74 17.42
C PHE A 7 3.22 -21.07 17.16
N HIS A 8 2.58 -21.75 18.11
CA HIS A 8 1.14 -21.87 18.14
C HIS A 8 0.57 -20.60 18.76
N ALA A 9 -0.13 -19.81 17.97
CA ALA A 9 -0.94 -18.73 18.52
C ALA A 9 -2.21 -19.33 19.12
N ASN A 10 -2.27 -19.42 20.44
CA ASN A 10 -3.51 -19.74 21.16
C ASN A 10 -4.41 -18.50 21.11
N ALA A 11 -5.51 -18.59 20.39
CA ALA A 11 -6.58 -17.61 20.49
C ALA A 11 -7.21 -17.72 21.90
N ALA A 12 -7.29 -16.59 22.60
CA ALA A 12 -7.90 -16.52 23.92
C ALA A 12 -9.38 -16.97 23.85
N GLU A 13 -9.76 -17.91 24.69
CA GLU A 13 -11.15 -18.31 24.89
C GLU A 13 -11.96 -17.13 25.42
N HIS A 14 -12.85 -16.59 24.61
CA HIS A 14 -13.92 -15.70 25.07
C HIS A 14 -15.17 -16.54 25.37
N ALA A 15 -15.53 -16.57 26.62
CA ALA A 15 -16.73 -17.20 27.14
C ALA A 15 -17.98 -16.59 26.54
N GLY A 16 -18.71 -17.39 25.80
CA GLY A 16 -20.02 -17.05 25.25
C GLY A 16 -20.36 -17.90 24.04
N GLY A 17 -20.77 -19.15 24.25
CA GLY A 17 -21.54 -20.06 23.41
C GLY A 17 -21.57 -19.96 21.88
N MET A 18 -20.68 -19.23 21.24
CA MET A 18 -20.54 -19.22 19.78
C MET A 18 -19.51 -20.25 19.35
N ASN A 19 -19.91 -21.20 18.50
CA ASN A 19 -18.98 -22.08 17.80
C ASN A 19 -18.06 -21.24 16.93
N VAL A 20 -16.88 -20.88 17.44
CA VAL A 20 -15.85 -20.23 16.64
C VAL A 20 -15.31 -21.28 15.66
N PRO A 21 -15.37 -21.06 14.34
CA PRO A 21 -14.83 -22.01 13.38
C PRO A 21 -13.33 -22.19 13.61
N SER A 22 -12.85 -23.42 13.53
CA SER A 22 -11.41 -23.68 13.61
C SER A 22 -10.73 -23.07 12.39
N ILE A 23 -9.69 -22.25 12.63
CA ILE A 23 -8.92 -21.61 11.57
C ILE A 23 -7.62 -22.38 11.41
N LYS A 24 -7.34 -22.86 10.19
CA LYS A 24 -6.04 -23.37 9.80
C LYS A 24 -5.26 -22.26 9.09
N SER A 25 -4.00 -22.07 9.47
CA SER A 25 -3.11 -21.10 8.82
C SER A 25 -1.93 -21.82 8.17
N ASP A 26 -1.64 -21.48 6.92
CA ASP A 26 -0.49 -21.98 6.18
C ASP A 26 0.34 -20.79 5.68
N ALA A 27 1.67 -20.84 5.83
CA ALA A 27 2.57 -19.82 5.33
C ALA A 27 2.73 -19.95 3.81
N VAL A 28 2.20 -19.01 3.06
CA VAL A 28 2.29 -18.97 1.57
C VAL A 28 3.60 -18.37 1.09
N MET A 29 4.13 -17.39 1.82
CA MET A 29 5.40 -16.71 1.55
C MET A 29 6.09 -16.34 2.86
N THR A 30 7.42 -16.35 2.84
CA THR A 30 8.29 -15.96 3.96
C THR A 30 9.35 -14.96 3.50
N GLY A 31 10.05 -14.31 4.43
CA GLY A 31 11.15 -13.39 4.13
C GLY A 31 10.71 -12.04 3.55
N LEU A 32 9.44 -11.65 3.72
CA LEU A 32 8.93 -10.34 3.32
C LEU A 32 9.32 -9.26 4.35
N GLU A 33 9.63 -8.07 3.86
CA GLU A 33 9.96 -6.91 4.70
C GLU A 33 8.80 -5.92 4.73
N ASN A 34 8.10 -5.82 5.87
CA ASN A 34 6.94 -4.94 6.04
C ASN A 34 5.88 -5.12 4.92
N PRO A 35 5.37 -6.34 4.70
CA PRO A 35 4.29 -6.55 3.74
C PRO A 35 3.06 -5.73 4.17
N TRP A 36 2.44 -5.04 3.21
CA TRP A 36 1.37 -4.10 3.56
C TRP A 36 0.01 -4.49 2.98
N ASP A 37 -0.07 -4.78 1.70
CA ASP A 37 -1.33 -5.14 1.03
C ASP A 37 -1.13 -6.23 -0.02
N MET A 38 -2.23 -6.88 -0.39
CA MET A 38 -2.27 -7.89 -1.44
C MET A 38 -3.57 -7.81 -2.22
N ALA A 39 -3.49 -8.14 -3.51
CA ALA A 39 -4.62 -8.23 -4.43
C ALA A 39 -4.52 -9.52 -5.25
N PHE A 40 -5.59 -10.30 -5.25
CA PHE A 40 -5.64 -11.58 -5.96
C PHE A 40 -6.38 -11.45 -7.29
N LEU A 41 -5.89 -12.16 -8.30
CA LEU A 41 -6.63 -12.46 -9.52
C LEU A 41 -7.36 -13.81 -9.39
N PRO A 42 -8.35 -14.07 -10.24
CA PRO A 42 -9.13 -15.33 -10.18
C PRO A 42 -8.30 -16.60 -10.33
N ASP A 43 -7.15 -16.53 -11.04
CA ASP A 43 -6.23 -17.64 -11.25
C ASP A 43 -5.28 -17.91 -10.06
N GLY A 44 -5.42 -17.16 -8.95
CA GLY A 44 -4.54 -17.24 -7.79
C GLY A 44 -3.25 -16.43 -7.89
N THR A 45 -3.02 -15.71 -8.98
CA THR A 45 -1.95 -14.70 -9.05
C THR A 45 -2.17 -13.63 -7.99
N MET A 46 -1.12 -13.26 -7.25
CA MET A 46 -1.18 -12.31 -6.15
C MET A 46 -0.21 -11.16 -6.36
N PHE A 47 -0.71 -9.95 -6.54
CA PHE A 47 0.09 -8.73 -6.41
C PHE A 47 0.21 -8.38 -4.93
N PHE A 48 1.40 -7.95 -4.51
CA PHE A 48 1.62 -7.53 -3.13
C PHE A 48 2.62 -6.39 -3.04
N THR A 49 2.54 -5.64 -1.96
CA THR A 49 3.45 -4.54 -1.67
C THR A 49 4.24 -4.82 -0.40
N GLU A 50 5.51 -4.44 -0.43
CA GLU A 50 6.38 -4.30 0.73
C GLU A 50 6.68 -2.81 0.90
N LYS A 51 6.32 -2.26 2.06
CA LYS A 51 6.26 -0.81 2.30
C LYS A 51 7.49 -0.04 1.81
N CYS A 52 8.69 -0.50 2.16
CA CYS A 52 9.94 0.17 1.79
C CYS A 52 10.69 -0.50 0.64
N LYS A 53 10.10 -1.50 0.02
CA LYS A 53 10.70 -2.22 -1.12
C LYS A 53 10.02 -1.91 -2.44
N GLY A 54 8.73 -2.21 -2.55
CA GLY A 54 7.99 -1.99 -3.78
C GLY A 54 6.86 -2.97 -4.04
N LEU A 55 6.40 -2.97 -5.29
CA LEU A 55 5.37 -3.83 -5.84
C LEU A 55 5.98 -5.09 -6.45
N SER A 56 5.43 -6.22 -6.07
CA SER A 56 5.80 -7.53 -6.61
C SER A 56 4.55 -8.32 -7.00
N VAL A 57 4.74 -9.38 -7.77
CA VAL A 57 3.70 -10.36 -8.08
C VAL A 57 4.20 -11.77 -7.83
N ARG A 58 3.36 -12.58 -7.17
CA ARG A 58 3.50 -14.03 -7.11
C ARG A 58 2.52 -14.62 -8.11
N THR A 59 3.05 -15.32 -9.11
CA THR A 59 2.23 -16.00 -10.11
C THR A 59 1.47 -17.17 -9.50
N SER A 60 0.44 -17.67 -10.19
CA SER A 60 -0.28 -18.87 -9.80
C SER A 60 0.62 -20.12 -9.70
N SER A 61 1.72 -20.15 -10.45
CA SER A 61 2.75 -21.20 -10.37
C SER A 61 3.72 -21.05 -9.17
N GLY A 62 3.62 -19.95 -8.41
CA GLY A 62 4.46 -19.69 -7.23
C GLY A 62 5.71 -18.84 -7.49
N SER A 63 6.04 -18.52 -8.72
CA SER A 63 7.20 -17.65 -9.05
C SER A 63 6.95 -16.21 -8.63
N VAL A 64 7.98 -15.51 -8.15
CA VAL A 64 7.89 -14.12 -7.72
C VAL A 64 8.66 -13.21 -8.67
N ASN A 65 8.00 -12.20 -9.22
CA ASN A 65 8.59 -11.14 -10.03
C ASN A 65 8.49 -9.80 -9.30
N LYS A 66 9.63 -9.08 -9.19
CA LYS A 66 9.69 -7.73 -8.60
C LYS A 66 9.45 -6.71 -9.70
N LEU A 67 8.29 -6.04 -9.66
CA LEU A 67 7.78 -5.22 -10.75
C LEU A 67 8.27 -3.76 -10.69
N TYR A 68 8.02 -3.08 -9.56
CA TYR A 68 8.30 -1.65 -9.43
C TYR A 68 8.76 -1.29 -8.02
N GLY A 69 10.00 -0.86 -7.90
CA GLY A 69 10.64 -0.56 -6.63
C GLY A 69 10.43 0.86 -6.13
N MET A 70 10.65 1.06 -4.84
CA MET A 70 10.90 2.36 -4.24
C MET A 70 12.27 2.89 -4.70
N LYS A 71 12.55 4.17 -4.43
CA LYS A 71 13.87 4.75 -4.68
C LYS A 71 14.97 3.86 -4.09
N ASP A 72 16.02 3.64 -4.86
CA ASP A 72 17.24 2.91 -4.48
C ASP A 72 17.05 1.42 -4.12
N THR A 73 15.87 0.84 -4.34
CA THR A 73 15.66 -0.60 -4.13
C THR A 73 16.25 -1.44 -5.27
N LYS A 74 16.92 -2.54 -4.88
CA LYS A 74 17.58 -3.44 -5.84
C LYS A 74 16.69 -4.62 -6.24
N GLY A 75 16.92 -5.12 -7.46
CA GLY A 75 16.28 -6.33 -7.97
C GLY A 75 14.89 -6.12 -8.55
N TYR A 76 14.36 -4.90 -8.56
CA TYR A 76 13.12 -4.54 -9.25
C TYR A 76 13.39 -4.21 -10.72
N ASN A 77 12.42 -4.50 -11.58
CA ASN A 77 12.50 -4.26 -13.02
C ASN A 77 12.60 -2.77 -13.35
N ALA A 78 11.89 -1.94 -12.57
CA ALA A 78 11.96 -0.49 -12.60
C ALA A 78 11.80 0.05 -11.18
N ALA A 79 12.15 1.32 -10.95
CA ALA A 79 11.98 2.00 -9.67
C ALA A 79 11.55 3.45 -9.86
N GLY A 80 10.71 3.95 -8.95
CA GLY A 80 10.33 5.36 -8.89
C GLY A 80 11.36 6.17 -8.11
N LYS A 81 12.12 7.02 -8.79
CA LYS A 81 13.11 7.89 -8.14
C LYS A 81 12.49 8.91 -7.18
N ASP A 82 11.22 9.19 -7.36
CA ASP A 82 10.40 10.07 -6.53
C ASP A 82 9.72 9.36 -5.36
N LEU A 83 9.70 8.03 -5.34
CA LEU A 83 9.04 7.26 -4.29
C LEU A 83 9.96 7.11 -3.08
N PHE A 84 9.41 7.33 -1.89
CA PHE A 84 10.16 7.23 -0.65
C PHE A 84 9.41 6.46 0.43
N CYS A 85 10.13 5.97 1.42
CA CYS A 85 9.61 5.29 2.59
C CYS A 85 10.10 6.01 3.83
N ASP A 86 9.18 6.36 4.74
CA ASP A 86 9.50 7.02 6.00
C ASP A 86 8.41 6.75 7.04
N GLY A 87 8.77 6.20 8.19
CA GLY A 87 7.82 5.85 9.23
C GLY A 87 6.70 4.93 8.74
N GLN A 88 5.44 5.41 8.76
CA GLN A 88 4.29 4.66 8.28
C GLN A 88 4.04 4.82 6.77
N ALA A 89 4.75 5.73 6.12
CA ALA A 89 4.62 6.00 4.70
C ALA A 89 5.50 5.08 3.85
N GLY A 90 5.13 4.90 2.59
CA GLY A 90 5.83 4.04 1.62
C GLY A 90 4.89 3.56 0.53
N MET A 91 5.20 2.43 -0.09
CA MET A 91 4.28 1.77 -1.02
C MET A 91 3.31 0.90 -0.23
N LEU A 92 2.02 1.22 -0.31
CA LEU A 92 1.01 0.68 0.61
C LEU A 92 -0.05 -0.14 -0.15
N GLY A 93 -1.22 0.43 -0.42
CA GLY A 93 -2.33 -0.29 -1.02
C GLY A 93 -2.08 -0.72 -2.46
N VAL A 94 -2.61 -1.87 -2.83
CA VAL A 94 -2.63 -2.37 -4.20
C VAL A 94 -4.00 -2.97 -4.53
N VAL A 95 -4.48 -2.71 -5.74
CA VAL A 95 -5.69 -3.36 -6.27
C VAL A 95 -5.61 -3.51 -7.78
N ALA A 96 -6.03 -4.67 -8.28
CA ALA A 96 -6.21 -4.90 -9.71
C ALA A 96 -7.55 -4.33 -10.18
N ASP A 97 -7.57 -3.81 -11.40
CA ASP A 97 -8.82 -3.41 -12.05
C ASP A 97 -9.77 -4.60 -12.16
N ARG A 98 -11.09 -4.34 -12.16
CA ARG A 98 -12.10 -5.39 -12.31
C ARG A 98 -11.94 -6.18 -13.62
N ASP A 99 -11.59 -5.48 -14.69
CA ASP A 99 -11.36 -6.04 -16.02
C ASP A 99 -9.86 -6.27 -16.30
N PHE A 100 -9.07 -6.62 -15.26
CA PHE A 100 -7.62 -6.79 -15.37
C PHE A 100 -7.22 -7.72 -16.52
N ASP A 101 -7.93 -8.81 -16.75
CA ASP A 101 -7.64 -9.75 -17.83
C ASP A 101 -7.65 -9.10 -19.21
N LYS A 102 -8.51 -8.08 -19.41
CA LYS A 102 -8.63 -7.33 -20.65
C LYS A 102 -7.70 -6.13 -20.72
N ASN A 103 -7.61 -5.38 -19.62
CA ASN A 103 -6.99 -4.06 -19.61
C ASN A 103 -5.63 -4.00 -18.91
N ARG A 104 -5.24 -5.05 -18.16
CA ARG A 104 -3.96 -5.20 -17.46
C ARG A 104 -3.65 -4.04 -16.50
N THR A 105 -4.68 -3.40 -15.96
CA THR A 105 -4.53 -2.22 -15.11
C THR A 105 -4.40 -2.58 -13.65
N LEU A 106 -3.43 -1.96 -12.97
CA LEU A 106 -3.17 -2.09 -11.55
C LEU A 106 -3.08 -0.70 -10.92
N TYR A 107 -3.62 -0.53 -9.72
CA TYR A 107 -3.54 0.70 -8.94
C TYR A 107 -2.71 0.48 -7.68
N VAL A 108 -1.85 1.45 -7.36
CA VAL A 108 -0.94 1.38 -6.21
C VAL A 108 -0.91 2.72 -5.48
N TYR A 109 -1.10 2.69 -4.17
CA TYR A 109 -0.91 3.86 -3.31
C TYR A 109 0.53 3.93 -2.82
N SER A 110 1.15 5.10 -2.88
CA SER A 110 2.51 5.31 -2.40
C SER A 110 2.76 6.75 -1.98
N THR A 111 3.85 6.97 -1.23
CA THR A 111 4.40 8.31 -1.02
C THR A 111 5.37 8.70 -2.13
N SER A 112 5.38 9.98 -2.48
CA SER A 112 6.21 10.56 -3.55
C SER A 112 6.70 11.94 -3.17
N THR A 113 7.97 12.24 -3.44
CA THR A 113 8.54 13.59 -3.30
C THR A 113 8.11 14.54 -4.40
N LYS A 114 7.56 14.02 -5.50
CA LYS A 114 7.17 14.81 -6.68
C LYS A 114 6.10 15.86 -6.38
N TYR A 115 5.25 15.59 -5.40
CA TYR A 115 4.13 16.46 -5.03
C TYR A 115 4.28 17.04 -3.63
N HIS A 116 5.49 16.99 -3.04
CA HIS A 116 5.77 17.71 -1.81
C HIS A 116 5.70 19.21 -2.03
N GLY A 117 4.82 19.89 -1.33
CA GLY A 117 4.76 21.35 -1.32
C GLY A 117 6.05 21.96 -0.77
N SER A 118 6.46 23.11 -1.30
CA SER A 118 7.66 23.83 -0.84
C SER A 118 7.64 24.20 0.64
N GLY A 119 6.45 24.30 1.25
CA GLY A 119 6.25 24.59 2.66
C GLY A 119 6.15 23.37 3.57
N CYS A 120 6.50 22.17 3.08
CA CYS A 120 6.27 20.92 3.80
C CYS A 120 6.98 20.84 5.16
N LYS A 121 8.15 21.46 5.30
CA LYS A 121 8.91 21.49 6.56
C LYS A 121 8.32 22.43 7.62
N THR A 122 7.66 23.48 7.20
CA THR A 122 7.18 24.55 8.08
C THR A 122 5.66 24.68 8.15
N ASN A 123 4.97 24.19 7.11
CA ASN A 123 3.52 24.23 7.03
C ASN A 123 2.96 22.83 6.74
N PHE A 124 2.47 22.21 7.79
CA PHE A 124 1.91 20.86 7.77
C PHE A 124 0.75 20.68 6.77
N GLU A 125 -0.01 21.71 6.49
CA GLU A 125 -1.16 21.65 5.57
C GLU A 125 -0.74 21.54 4.10
N LYS A 126 0.45 22.01 3.77
CA LYS A 126 1.00 22.00 2.42
C LYS A 126 1.85 20.76 2.10
N CYS A 127 1.89 19.78 3.00
CA CYS A 127 2.69 18.57 2.81
C CYS A 127 1.92 17.50 2.06
N ASP A 128 1.74 17.71 0.77
CA ASP A 128 1.18 16.71 -0.14
C ASP A 128 2.27 15.75 -0.57
N GLY A 129 2.06 14.48 -0.46
CA GLY A 129 3.10 13.51 -0.77
C GLY A 129 2.59 12.09 -0.98
N ASN A 130 1.30 11.84 -0.76
CA ASN A 130 0.69 10.56 -1.10
C ASN A 130 0.00 10.64 -2.45
N ILE A 131 0.16 9.58 -3.22
CA ILE A 131 -0.34 9.47 -4.58
C ILE A 131 -1.03 8.13 -4.80
N VAL A 132 -1.89 8.08 -5.80
CA VAL A 132 -2.36 6.82 -6.39
C VAL A 132 -1.82 6.73 -7.80
N MET A 133 -1.01 5.72 -8.05
CA MET A 133 -0.45 5.39 -9.35
C MET A 133 -1.32 4.35 -10.06
N ARG A 134 -1.51 4.53 -11.36
CA ARG A 134 -2.04 3.51 -12.26
C ARG A 134 -0.91 2.98 -13.14
N PHE A 135 -0.87 1.67 -13.34
CA PHE A 135 0.09 0.98 -14.19
C PHE A 135 -0.59 0.06 -15.20
N LYS A 136 0.12 -0.26 -16.27
CA LYS A 136 -0.13 -1.44 -17.10
C LYS A 136 0.85 -2.55 -16.74
N VAL A 137 0.35 -3.76 -16.55
CA VAL A 137 1.15 -4.95 -16.23
C VAL A 137 1.34 -5.76 -17.50
N SER A 138 2.57 -6.15 -17.83
CA SER A 138 2.87 -7.00 -18.99
C SER A 138 2.16 -8.35 -18.89
N SER A 139 1.88 -8.98 -20.04
CA SER A 139 1.19 -10.29 -20.10
C SER A 139 1.94 -11.40 -19.37
N ASP A 140 3.27 -11.35 -19.38
CA ASP A 140 4.16 -12.29 -18.68
C ASP A 140 4.35 -11.98 -17.18
N LEU A 141 3.66 -10.95 -16.65
CA LEU A 141 3.74 -10.51 -15.26
C LEU A 141 5.15 -10.11 -14.78
N LYS A 142 6.05 -9.72 -15.68
CA LYS A 142 7.44 -9.41 -15.31
C LYS A 142 7.71 -7.93 -15.13
N LYS A 143 6.89 -7.04 -15.69
CA LYS A 143 7.12 -5.59 -15.65
C LYS A 143 5.83 -4.81 -15.66
N VAL A 144 5.93 -3.55 -15.26
CA VAL A 144 4.88 -2.54 -15.39
C VAL A 144 5.34 -1.40 -16.28
N SER A 145 4.38 -0.76 -16.95
CA SER A 145 4.57 0.41 -17.80
C SER A 145 3.48 1.47 -17.55
N ASP A 146 3.55 2.56 -18.27
CA ASP A 146 2.51 3.60 -18.37
C ASP A 146 2.06 4.16 -17.00
N ARG A 147 3.03 4.36 -16.08
CA ARG A 147 2.74 4.99 -14.79
C ARG A 147 2.03 6.33 -15.01
N THR A 148 0.83 6.43 -14.47
CA THR A 148 0.05 7.66 -14.40
C THR A 148 -0.34 7.92 -12.96
N ASP A 149 0.01 9.07 -12.41
CA ASP A 149 -0.39 9.47 -11.07
C ASP A 149 -1.80 10.07 -11.15
N ILE A 150 -2.83 9.30 -10.77
CA ILE A 150 -4.24 9.64 -10.94
C ILE A 150 -4.83 10.43 -9.77
N VAL A 151 -4.25 10.30 -8.57
CA VAL A 151 -4.49 11.17 -7.41
C VAL A 151 -3.13 11.64 -6.91
N LYS A 152 -2.97 12.94 -6.64
CA LYS A 152 -1.65 13.58 -6.42
C LYS A 152 -1.55 14.36 -5.12
N ASP A 153 -2.67 14.74 -4.54
CA ASP A 153 -2.76 15.83 -3.56
C ASP A 153 -3.18 15.30 -2.18
N ILE A 154 -2.96 14.00 -1.92
CA ILE A 154 -3.28 13.43 -0.61
C ILE A 154 -2.17 13.85 0.35
N GLN A 155 -2.56 14.55 1.37
CA GLN A 155 -1.63 15.14 2.34
C GLN A 155 -0.82 14.06 3.07
N TYR A 156 0.43 14.41 3.37
CA TYR A 156 1.41 13.59 4.08
C TYR A 156 1.81 14.25 5.39
N LYS A 157 2.10 13.47 6.44
CA LYS A 157 2.67 13.96 7.69
C LYS A 157 4.20 13.94 7.62
N PRO A 158 4.89 15.10 7.53
CA PRO A 158 6.35 15.14 7.48
C PRO A 158 6.98 14.85 8.84
N PHE A 159 8.27 14.53 8.84
CA PHE A 159 9.04 14.31 10.06
C PHE A 159 9.05 15.55 10.99
N GLU A 160 9.21 16.73 10.40
CA GLU A 160 9.31 18.00 11.13
C GLU A 160 7.96 18.58 11.56
N SER A 161 6.88 17.82 11.46
CA SER A 161 5.57 18.31 11.91
C SER A 161 5.54 18.46 13.43
N ASN A 162 4.92 19.54 13.91
CA ASN A 162 4.73 19.81 15.33
C ASN A 162 3.75 18.86 16.04
N GLN A 163 3.21 17.88 15.34
CA GLN A 163 2.32 16.88 15.90
C GLN A 163 3.15 15.83 16.65
N PRO A 164 2.99 15.68 17.98
CA PRO A 164 3.92 14.92 18.79
C PRO A 164 3.81 13.39 18.62
N PHE A 165 2.76 12.90 17.98
CA PHE A 165 2.47 11.47 17.94
C PHE A 165 2.68 10.83 16.57
N GLY A 166 3.10 9.56 16.57
CA GLY A 166 3.09 8.66 15.43
C GLY A 166 4.22 8.82 14.42
N GLY A 167 5.12 9.81 14.57
CA GLY A 167 6.25 10.01 13.66
C GLY A 167 5.85 10.37 12.22
N PRO A 168 6.81 10.31 11.27
CA PRO A 168 6.57 10.63 9.86
C PRO A 168 5.59 9.65 9.22
N GLY A 169 4.78 10.15 8.31
CA GLY A 169 3.76 9.36 7.61
C GLY A 169 2.67 8.76 8.51
N ALA A 170 2.60 9.16 9.78
CA ALA A 170 1.61 8.60 10.70
C ALA A 170 0.18 8.82 10.21
N HIS A 171 -0.67 7.83 10.42
CA HIS A 171 -2.03 7.77 9.89
C HIS A 171 -2.09 8.02 8.38
N ASN A 172 -1.17 7.40 7.63
CA ASN A 172 -1.07 7.61 6.19
C ASN A 172 -2.27 7.03 5.42
N GLY A 173 -2.86 5.95 5.94
CA GLY A 173 -3.93 5.23 5.24
C GLY A 173 -3.39 4.45 4.04
N GLY A 174 -4.07 4.54 2.90
CA GLY A 174 -3.59 3.98 1.63
C GLY A 174 -4.28 2.70 1.18
N ARG A 175 -5.36 2.25 1.82
CA ARG A 175 -6.13 1.10 1.33
C ARG A 175 -6.84 1.46 0.04
N LEU A 176 -6.70 0.58 -0.97
CA LEU A 176 -7.38 0.68 -2.26
C LEU A 176 -8.36 -0.47 -2.43
N ARG A 177 -9.53 -0.20 -2.99
CA ARG A 177 -10.52 -1.23 -3.38
C ARG A 177 -11.31 -0.76 -4.59
N ILE A 178 -11.71 -1.71 -5.46
CA ILE A 178 -12.70 -1.44 -6.51
C ILE A 178 -14.06 -1.77 -5.92
N GLY A 179 -14.90 -0.77 -5.83
CA GLY A 179 -16.26 -0.88 -5.31
C GLY A 179 -17.31 -1.21 -6.37
N PRO A 180 -18.59 -1.24 -5.98
CA PRO A 180 -19.71 -1.33 -6.91
C PRO A 180 -19.63 -0.24 -7.99
N GLY A 181 -20.03 -0.55 -9.21
CA GLY A 181 -19.95 0.39 -10.34
C GLY A 181 -18.55 0.60 -10.93
N GLY A 182 -17.51 -0.09 -10.41
CA GLY A 182 -16.13 0.00 -10.94
C GLY A 182 -15.35 1.21 -10.43
N TYR A 183 -15.84 1.94 -9.45
CA TYR A 183 -15.13 3.08 -8.86
C TYR A 183 -13.97 2.60 -7.99
N LEU A 184 -12.83 3.29 -8.11
CA LEU A 184 -11.69 3.11 -7.21
C LEU A 184 -11.92 3.90 -5.92
N TRP A 185 -11.97 3.19 -4.80
CA TRP A 185 -12.06 3.78 -3.47
C TRP A 185 -10.67 3.87 -2.84
N VAL A 186 -10.35 5.05 -2.30
CA VAL A 186 -9.05 5.35 -1.69
C VAL A 186 -9.27 5.80 -0.25
N ALA A 187 -8.79 5.01 0.72
CA ALA A 187 -8.88 5.36 2.13
C ALA A 187 -7.62 6.09 2.60
N GLY A 188 -7.76 7.36 2.98
CA GLY A 188 -6.70 8.19 3.55
C GLY A 188 -6.86 8.37 5.06
N GLY A 189 -5.76 8.36 5.81
CA GLY A 189 -5.77 8.69 7.23
C GLY A 189 -5.72 10.20 7.50
N ASP A 190 -5.96 10.59 8.75
CA ASP A 190 -6.08 11.98 9.19
C ASP A 190 -4.75 12.68 9.51
N ARG A 191 -3.62 11.99 9.41
CA ARG A 191 -2.27 12.47 9.72
C ARG A 191 -2.09 12.95 11.18
N HIS A 192 -2.85 12.42 12.13
CA HIS A 192 -2.98 12.93 13.48
C HIS A 192 -3.47 14.39 13.53
N ARG A 193 -4.31 14.79 12.59
CA ARG A 193 -4.81 16.15 12.52
C ARG A 193 -6.33 16.16 12.36
N GLY A 194 -7.03 16.43 13.46
CA GLY A 194 -8.50 16.36 13.51
C GLY A 194 -9.22 17.32 12.55
N VAL A 195 -8.57 18.37 12.08
CA VAL A 195 -9.11 19.27 11.05
C VAL A 195 -9.17 18.62 9.67
N CYS A 196 -8.27 17.69 9.37
CA CYS A 196 -8.21 17.02 8.07
C CYS A 196 -9.55 16.39 7.65
N PRO A 197 -10.19 15.54 8.46
CA PRO A 197 -11.49 14.96 8.11
C PRO A 197 -12.60 16.00 7.95
N GLN A 198 -12.51 17.12 8.64
CA GLN A 198 -13.55 18.16 8.69
C GLN A 198 -13.45 19.18 7.55
N ASP A 199 -12.28 19.34 6.93
CA ASP A 199 -12.05 20.30 5.84
C ASP A 199 -12.32 19.62 4.47
N GLY A 200 -13.39 20.02 3.79
CA GLY A 200 -13.75 19.50 2.47
C GLY A 200 -12.75 19.80 1.33
N LYS A 201 -11.77 20.68 1.58
CA LYS A 201 -10.69 21.01 0.60
C LYS A 201 -9.48 20.10 0.72
N LEU A 202 -9.38 19.30 1.79
CA LEU A 202 -8.28 18.37 2.02
C LEU A 202 -8.71 16.93 1.71
N LEU A 203 -7.80 16.11 1.21
CA LEU A 203 -8.05 14.71 0.89
C LEU A 203 -7.73 13.75 2.04
N CYS A 204 -7.00 14.21 3.08
CA CYS A 204 -6.69 13.41 4.25
C CYS A 204 -7.92 13.15 5.14
N GLY A 205 -7.94 12.01 5.82
CA GLY A 205 -9.01 11.60 6.72
C GLY A 205 -10.33 11.29 6.02
N LYS A 206 -10.27 10.80 4.78
CA LYS A 206 -11.43 10.55 3.93
C LYS A 206 -11.35 9.21 3.21
N VAL A 207 -12.48 8.79 2.72
CA VAL A 207 -12.61 7.81 1.64
C VAL A 207 -12.99 8.58 0.38
N LEU A 208 -12.13 8.50 -0.63
CA LEU A 208 -12.25 9.18 -1.91
C LEU A 208 -12.76 8.22 -2.97
#